data_ac3e9226d86ea6d8e510095f49abcd63
#
_entry.id   ac3e9226d86ea6d8e510095f49abcd63
#
_cell.length_a   1.000
_cell.length_b   1.000
_cell.length_c   1.000
_cell.angle_alpha   90.00
_cell.angle_beta   90.00
_cell.angle_gamma   90.00
#
_symmetry.space_group_name_H-M   'P 1'
#
loop_
_entity.id
_entity.type
_entity.pdbx_description
1 polymer ?
#
loop_
_entity_poly.entity_id
_entity_poly.type
_entity_poly.pdbx_seq_one_letter_code
_entity_poly.pdbx_strand_id
1 'polypeptide(L)'
;MSLIVRMEDEVKQATLARDGERRDALRLILAALRSAEKELQRPLSDEEELQVLQRERKRRIEAAEAFRSGGRAEQADSEERELAVLQEFMPEPLSEDELEEIVDDAIAENGATSMRDFGRVMADVMPQVSGRADGSVVSQLVKEKLA
;
A
#
# COMPACT_ATOMS: atom_id res chain seq x y z
N MET A 1 1.09 -3.49 -19.37
CA MET A 1 2.48 -3.73 -18.90
C MET A 1 2.44 -4.05 -17.42
N SER A 2 3.08 -5.14 -17.01
CA SER A 2 3.12 -5.48 -15.58
C SER A 2 3.99 -4.48 -14.81
N LEU A 3 3.71 -4.36 -13.52
CA LEU A 3 4.47 -3.47 -12.64
C LEU A 3 5.96 -3.88 -12.59
N ILE A 4 6.23 -5.18 -12.58
CA ILE A 4 7.61 -5.69 -12.57
C ILE A 4 8.39 -5.22 -13.79
N VAL A 5 7.81 -5.33 -14.99
CA VAL A 5 8.43 -4.87 -16.24
C VAL A 5 8.68 -3.35 -16.19
N ARG A 6 7.71 -2.61 -15.72
CA ARG A 6 7.83 -1.17 -15.53
C ARG A 6 8.95 -0.81 -14.54
N MET A 7 9.03 -1.53 -13.43
CA MET A 7 10.07 -1.35 -12.42
C MET A 7 11.47 -1.67 -12.95
N GLU A 8 11.60 -2.74 -13.73
CA GLU A 8 12.86 -3.08 -14.37
C GLU A 8 13.37 -1.96 -15.28
N ASP A 9 12.47 -1.36 -16.05
CA ASP A 9 12.79 -0.22 -16.90
C ASP A 9 13.19 0.99 -16.06
N GLU A 10 12.48 1.29 -14.99
CA GLU A 10 12.80 2.41 -14.09
C GLU A 10 14.18 2.22 -13.42
N VAL A 11 14.52 1.00 -13.03
CA VAL A 11 15.88 0.68 -12.51
C VAL A 11 16.93 0.99 -13.56
N LYS A 12 16.69 0.60 -14.81
CA LYS A 12 17.60 0.87 -15.92
C LYS A 12 17.77 2.38 -16.13
N GLN A 13 16.68 3.13 -16.13
CA GLN A 13 16.71 4.59 -16.29
C GLN A 13 17.48 5.26 -15.14
N ALA A 14 17.24 4.86 -13.91
CA ALA A 14 17.96 5.37 -12.75
C ALA A 14 19.46 5.06 -12.82
N THR A 15 19.82 3.88 -13.28
CA THR A 15 21.23 3.47 -13.48
C THR A 15 21.90 4.35 -14.53
N LEU A 16 21.23 4.58 -15.67
CA LEU A 16 21.76 5.44 -16.73
C LEU A 16 21.89 6.91 -16.29
N ALA A 17 20.95 7.38 -15.47
CA ALA A 17 20.98 8.73 -14.92
C ALA A 17 21.96 8.88 -13.75
N ARG A 18 22.61 7.80 -13.33
CA ARG A 18 23.52 7.77 -12.17
C ARG A 18 22.82 8.19 -10.86
N ASP A 19 21.54 7.93 -10.75
CA ASP A 19 20.77 8.15 -9.54
C ASP A 19 20.76 6.88 -8.69
N GLY A 20 21.82 6.71 -7.88
CA GLY A 20 22.04 5.51 -7.08
C GLY A 20 21.01 5.31 -5.99
N GLU A 21 20.53 6.39 -5.37
CA GLU A 21 19.50 6.29 -4.33
C GLU A 21 18.18 5.79 -4.91
N ARG A 22 17.76 6.36 -6.03
CA ARG A 22 16.55 5.93 -6.71
C ARG A 22 16.64 4.50 -7.22
N ARG A 23 17.77 4.16 -7.84
CA ARG A 23 18.04 2.79 -8.31
C ARG A 23 17.90 1.79 -7.17
N ASP A 24 18.53 2.06 -6.04
CA ASP A 24 18.53 1.14 -4.89
C ASP A 24 17.13 1.00 -4.28
N ALA A 25 16.38 2.09 -4.16
CA ALA A 25 14.99 2.05 -3.72
C ALA A 25 14.11 1.22 -4.66
N LEU A 26 14.24 1.42 -5.96
CA LEU A 26 13.50 0.65 -6.97
C LEU A 26 13.84 -0.84 -6.93
N ARG A 27 15.11 -1.18 -6.71
CA ARG A 27 15.55 -2.58 -6.58
C ARG A 27 14.92 -3.28 -5.38
N LEU A 28 14.79 -2.60 -4.27
CA LEU A 28 14.14 -3.14 -3.07
C LEU A 28 12.66 -3.45 -3.33
N ILE A 29 11.96 -2.54 -3.99
CA ILE A 29 10.55 -2.73 -4.35
C ILE A 29 10.41 -3.88 -5.34
N LEU A 30 11.26 -3.91 -6.36
CA LEU A 30 11.27 -4.97 -7.36
C LEU A 30 11.52 -6.35 -6.72
N ALA A 31 12.46 -6.42 -5.76
CA ALA A 31 12.75 -7.65 -5.03
C ALA A 31 11.53 -8.15 -4.25
N ALA A 32 10.75 -7.25 -3.65
CA ALA A 32 9.52 -7.61 -2.94
C ALA A 32 8.47 -8.18 -3.90
N LEU A 33 8.30 -7.58 -5.06
CA LEU A 33 7.38 -8.08 -6.10
C LEU A 33 7.78 -9.45 -6.61
N ARG A 34 9.07 -9.65 -6.91
CA ARG A 34 9.60 -10.94 -7.38
C ARG A 34 9.49 -12.02 -6.32
N SER A 35 9.71 -11.67 -5.06
CA SER A 35 9.55 -12.60 -3.94
C SER A 35 8.11 -13.09 -3.84
N ALA A 36 7.14 -12.20 -4.01
CA ALA A 36 5.73 -12.55 -3.99
C ALA A 36 5.35 -13.47 -5.17
N GLU A 37 5.87 -13.19 -6.37
CA GLU A 37 5.67 -14.08 -7.53
C GLU A 37 6.24 -15.48 -7.28
N LYS A 38 7.42 -15.54 -6.71
CA LYS A 38 8.09 -16.81 -6.40
C LYS A 38 7.28 -17.61 -5.39
N GLU A 39 6.74 -16.96 -4.39
CA GLU A 39 5.93 -17.60 -3.36
C GLU A 39 4.64 -18.17 -3.95
N LEU A 40 3.99 -17.43 -4.85
CA LEU A 40 2.77 -17.87 -5.52
C LEU A 40 3.04 -18.80 -6.71
N GLN A 41 4.27 -18.87 -7.19
CA GLN A 41 4.67 -19.65 -8.37
C GLN A 41 3.89 -19.27 -9.64
N ARG A 42 3.54 -18.01 -9.77
CA ARG A 42 2.85 -17.43 -10.93
C ARG A 42 3.01 -15.91 -10.94
N PRO A 43 2.75 -15.24 -12.08
CA PRO A 43 2.72 -13.77 -12.12
C PRO A 43 1.67 -13.22 -11.17
N LEU A 44 1.94 -12.04 -10.62
CA LEU A 44 0.98 -11.31 -9.78
C LEU A 44 -0.12 -10.69 -10.62
N SER A 45 -1.35 -10.69 -10.11
CA SER A 45 -2.41 -9.86 -10.65
C SER A 45 -2.17 -8.39 -10.27
N ASP A 46 -2.85 -7.47 -10.93
CA ASP A 46 -2.76 -6.03 -10.62
C ASP A 46 -3.10 -5.75 -9.17
N GLU A 47 -4.13 -6.40 -8.64
CA GLU A 47 -4.51 -6.28 -7.24
C GLU A 47 -3.43 -6.80 -6.30
N GLU A 48 -2.85 -7.96 -6.62
CA GLU A 48 -1.77 -8.54 -5.83
C GLU A 48 -0.50 -7.66 -5.83
N GLU A 49 -0.20 -7.03 -6.96
CA GLU A 49 0.89 -6.05 -7.05
C GLU A 49 0.66 -4.89 -6.07
N LEU A 50 -0.54 -4.32 -6.04
CA LEU A 50 -0.90 -3.25 -5.12
C LEU A 50 -0.84 -3.69 -3.65
N GLN A 51 -1.22 -4.92 -3.36
CA GLN A 51 -1.12 -5.49 -2.00
C GLN A 51 0.34 -5.59 -1.54
N VAL A 52 1.25 -5.98 -2.43
CA VAL A 52 2.69 -6.00 -2.12
C VAL A 52 3.18 -4.60 -1.82
N LEU A 53 2.85 -3.62 -2.66
CA LEU A 53 3.26 -2.23 -2.46
C LEU A 53 2.67 -1.66 -1.16
N GLN A 54 1.45 -2.01 -0.80
CA GLN A 54 0.81 -1.57 0.43
C GLN A 54 1.55 -2.10 1.66
N ARG A 55 1.95 -3.36 1.65
CA ARG A 55 2.76 -3.96 2.73
C ARG A 55 4.12 -3.28 2.86
N GLU A 56 4.78 -3.03 1.74
CA GLU A 56 6.08 -2.35 1.71
C GLU A 56 5.97 -0.91 2.22
N ARG A 57 4.91 -0.21 1.88
CA ARG A 57 4.62 1.12 2.38
C ARG A 57 4.48 1.13 3.91
N LYS A 58 3.68 0.22 4.44
CA LYS A 58 3.45 0.10 5.88
C LYS A 58 4.76 -0.18 6.63
N ARG A 59 5.56 -1.10 6.13
CA ARG A 59 6.87 -1.44 6.71
C ARG A 59 7.79 -0.24 6.76
N ARG A 60 7.85 0.56 5.70
CA ARG A 60 8.72 1.74 5.65
C ARG A 60 8.26 2.85 6.58
N ILE A 61 6.96 3.06 6.69
CA ILE A 61 6.40 4.01 7.64
C ILE A 61 6.75 3.60 9.08
N GLU A 62 6.54 2.35 9.44
CA GLU A 62 6.85 1.82 10.76
C GLU A 62 8.36 1.87 11.05
N ALA A 63 9.19 1.52 10.06
CA ALA A 63 10.65 1.58 10.21
C ALA A 63 11.14 3.02 10.41
N ALA A 64 10.61 3.97 9.64
CA ALA A 64 10.97 5.39 9.78
C ALA A 64 10.61 5.91 11.18
N GLU A 65 9.43 5.59 11.67
CA GLU A 65 8.99 5.96 13.00
C GLU A 65 9.89 5.36 14.09
N ALA A 66 10.23 4.08 13.96
CA ALA A 66 11.09 3.38 14.89
C ALA A 66 12.51 3.98 14.92
N PHE A 67 13.08 4.26 13.75
CA PHE A 67 14.39 4.90 13.66
C PHE A 67 14.39 6.31 14.26
N ARG A 68 13.36 7.08 13.99
CA ARG A 68 13.25 8.45 14.51
C ARG A 68 13.10 8.46 16.04
N SER A 69 12.29 7.56 16.57
CA SER A 69 12.13 7.38 18.03
C SER A 69 13.42 6.91 18.70
N GLY A 70 14.24 6.13 17.98
CA GLY A 70 15.53 5.64 18.47
C GLY A 70 16.69 6.61 18.27
N GLY A 71 16.44 7.83 17.80
CA GLY A 71 17.48 8.83 17.56
C GLY A 71 18.32 8.57 16.31
N ARG A 72 17.82 7.73 15.38
CA ARG A 72 18.51 7.39 14.14
C ARG A 72 17.88 8.13 12.95
N ALA A 73 18.03 9.45 12.94
CA ALA A 73 17.40 10.31 11.95
C ALA A 73 17.82 9.99 10.50
N GLU A 74 19.09 9.64 10.27
CA GLU A 74 19.58 9.32 8.92
C GLU A 74 18.93 8.07 8.35
N GLN A 75 18.77 7.04 9.16
CA GLN A 75 18.07 5.82 8.76
C GLN A 75 16.60 6.08 8.51
N ALA A 76 15.94 6.91 9.34
CA ALA A 76 14.56 7.32 9.12
C ALA A 76 14.40 8.07 7.79
N ASP A 77 15.31 8.98 7.47
CA ASP A 77 15.31 9.73 6.21
C ASP A 77 15.47 8.80 5.00
N SER A 78 16.30 7.76 5.14
CA SER A 78 16.48 6.75 4.09
C SER A 78 15.17 5.99 3.81
N GLU A 79 14.47 5.57 4.87
CA GLU A 79 13.17 4.91 4.72
C GLU A 79 12.13 5.84 4.09
N GLU A 80 12.13 7.10 4.45
CA GLU A 80 11.22 8.10 3.86
C GLU A 80 11.51 8.35 2.37
N ARG A 81 12.78 8.34 1.97
CA ARG A 81 13.16 8.44 0.54
C ARG A 81 12.67 7.22 -0.26
N GLU A 82 12.84 6.03 0.29
CA GLU A 82 12.33 4.80 -0.33
C GLU A 82 10.81 4.82 -0.42
N LEU A 83 10.15 5.30 0.61
CA LEU A 83 8.70 5.45 0.65
C LEU A 83 8.22 6.41 -0.46
N ALA A 84 8.89 7.52 -0.67
CA ALA A 84 8.54 8.48 -1.71
C ALA A 84 8.60 7.85 -3.10
N VAL A 85 9.63 7.05 -3.37
CA VAL A 85 9.76 6.30 -4.64
C VAL A 85 8.64 5.29 -4.79
N LEU A 86 8.34 4.53 -3.74
CA LEU A 86 7.28 3.53 -3.73
C LEU A 86 5.92 4.14 -4.06
N GLN A 87 5.61 5.28 -3.48
CA GLN A 87 4.33 5.97 -3.66
C GLN A 87 4.09 6.44 -5.09
N GLU A 88 5.14 6.64 -5.89
CA GLU A 88 5.01 6.98 -7.32
C GLU A 88 4.29 5.89 -8.11
N PHE A 89 4.32 4.65 -7.63
CA PHE A 89 3.74 3.48 -8.30
C PHE A 89 2.41 3.05 -7.70
N MET A 90 1.93 3.77 -6.71
CA MET A 90 0.66 3.48 -6.04
C MET A 90 -0.40 4.50 -6.45
N PRO A 91 -1.69 4.10 -6.47
CA PRO A 91 -2.76 5.07 -6.63
C PRO A 91 -2.73 6.10 -5.50
N GLU A 92 -3.25 7.28 -5.76
CA GLU A 92 -3.34 8.32 -4.75
C GLU A 92 -4.14 7.82 -3.53
N PRO A 93 -3.64 8.03 -2.29
CA PRO A 93 -4.35 7.59 -1.10
C PRO A 93 -5.70 8.29 -0.97
N LEU A 94 -6.68 7.57 -0.45
CA LEU A 94 -7.97 8.15 -0.10
C LEU A 94 -7.81 9.10 1.09
N SER A 95 -8.49 10.25 1.05
CA SER A 95 -8.63 11.10 2.21
C SER A 95 -9.56 10.43 3.23
N GLU A 96 -9.52 10.89 4.48
CA GLU A 96 -10.44 10.40 5.51
C GLU A 96 -11.90 10.59 5.11
N ASP A 97 -12.23 11.74 4.52
CA ASP A 97 -13.58 12.06 4.07
C ASP A 97 -14.03 11.15 2.93
N GLU A 98 -13.16 10.89 1.95
CA GLU A 98 -13.45 9.98 0.84
C GLU A 98 -13.67 8.55 1.34
N LEU A 99 -12.83 8.09 2.26
CA LEU A 99 -12.98 6.76 2.85
C LEU A 99 -14.28 6.65 3.64
N GLU A 100 -14.62 7.67 4.43
CA GLU A 100 -15.84 7.70 5.21
C GLU A 100 -17.07 7.64 4.31
N GLU A 101 -17.07 8.37 3.19
CA GLU A 101 -18.16 8.34 2.21
C GLU A 101 -18.34 6.93 1.61
N ILE A 102 -17.24 6.28 1.24
CA ILE A 102 -17.29 4.91 0.70
C ILE A 102 -17.89 3.94 1.73
N VAL A 103 -17.46 4.05 2.97
CA VAL A 103 -17.97 3.19 4.07
C VAL A 103 -19.44 3.47 4.33
N ASP A 104 -19.85 4.72 4.41
CA ASP A 104 -21.26 5.11 4.63
C ASP A 104 -22.15 4.59 3.51
N ASP A 105 -21.73 4.72 2.26
CA ASP A 105 -22.49 4.23 1.10
C ASP A 105 -22.63 2.71 1.16
N ALA A 106 -21.58 1.99 1.52
CA ALA A 106 -21.62 0.54 1.64
C ALA A 106 -22.56 0.08 2.77
N ILE A 107 -22.55 0.78 3.90
CA ILE A 107 -23.46 0.52 5.01
C ILE A 107 -24.92 0.72 4.56
N ALA A 108 -25.20 1.81 3.87
CA ALA A 108 -26.54 2.11 3.35
C ALA A 108 -27.00 1.09 2.31
N GLU A 109 -26.15 0.76 1.34
CA GLU A 109 -26.47 -0.22 0.28
C GLU A 109 -26.71 -1.63 0.81
N ASN A 110 -26.00 -2.02 1.86
CA ASN A 110 -26.17 -3.33 2.49
C ASN A 110 -27.30 -3.34 3.54
N GLY A 111 -27.90 -2.21 3.84
CA GLY A 111 -28.88 -2.11 4.91
C GLY A 111 -28.32 -2.51 6.26
N ALA A 112 -27.02 -2.28 6.47
CA ALA A 112 -26.31 -2.72 7.67
C ALA A 112 -26.73 -1.91 8.89
N THR A 113 -26.97 -2.59 10.00
CA THR A 113 -27.46 -1.98 11.25
C THR A 113 -26.67 -2.38 12.49
N SER A 114 -25.77 -3.35 12.36
CA SER A 114 -25.01 -3.88 13.50
C SER A 114 -23.72 -4.57 13.05
N MET A 115 -22.93 -4.98 14.01
CA MET A 115 -21.69 -5.75 13.78
C MET A 115 -21.92 -7.08 13.06
N ARG A 116 -23.13 -7.60 13.02
CA ARG A 116 -23.47 -8.80 12.24
C ARG A 116 -23.22 -8.58 10.75
N ASP A 117 -23.30 -7.34 10.31
CA ASP A 117 -23.18 -6.95 8.91
C ASP A 117 -21.73 -6.59 8.53
N PHE A 118 -20.81 -6.64 9.49
CA PHE A 118 -19.41 -6.24 9.29
C PHE A 118 -18.77 -6.94 8.08
N GLY A 119 -18.91 -8.25 7.97
CA GLY A 119 -18.33 -9.02 6.86
C GLY A 119 -18.86 -8.59 5.50
N ARG A 120 -20.17 -8.35 5.38
CA ARG A 120 -20.81 -7.89 4.13
C ARG A 120 -20.34 -6.49 3.75
N VAL A 121 -20.26 -5.59 4.71
CA VAL A 121 -19.79 -4.22 4.48
C VAL A 121 -18.33 -4.25 4.05
N MET A 122 -17.48 -5.00 4.74
CA MET A 122 -16.06 -5.14 4.38
C MET A 122 -15.86 -5.73 2.98
N ALA A 123 -16.66 -6.75 2.61
CA ALA A 123 -16.61 -7.36 1.28
C ALA A 123 -16.96 -6.35 0.16
N ASP A 124 -17.80 -5.37 0.46
CA ASP A 124 -18.19 -4.33 -0.48
C ASP A 124 -17.15 -3.18 -0.52
N VAL A 125 -16.60 -2.81 0.63
CA VAL A 125 -15.65 -1.69 0.75
C VAL A 125 -14.26 -2.05 0.22
N MET A 126 -13.74 -3.21 0.59
CA MET A 126 -12.33 -3.56 0.29
C MET A 126 -11.95 -3.48 -1.19
N PRO A 127 -12.75 -3.97 -2.15
CA PRO A 127 -12.42 -3.82 -3.56
C PRO A 127 -12.33 -2.36 -4.02
N GLN A 128 -13.08 -1.46 -3.40
CA GLN A 128 -13.10 -0.03 -3.74
C GLN A 128 -11.88 0.73 -3.22
N VAL A 129 -11.27 0.25 -2.13
CA VAL A 129 -10.18 0.95 -1.43
C VAL A 129 -8.83 0.27 -1.56
N SER A 130 -8.77 -0.88 -2.20
CA SER A 130 -7.54 -1.68 -2.34
C SER A 130 -6.41 -0.85 -2.95
N GLY A 131 -5.26 -0.85 -2.28
CA GLY A 131 -4.10 -0.05 -2.69
C GLY A 131 -4.20 1.44 -2.36
N ARG A 132 -5.34 1.92 -1.86
CA ARG A 132 -5.58 3.35 -1.57
C ARG A 132 -5.82 3.64 -0.09
N ALA A 133 -6.04 2.63 0.71
CA ALA A 133 -6.21 2.75 2.16
C ALA A 133 -5.70 1.48 2.84
N ASP A 134 -5.21 1.63 4.08
CA ASP A 134 -4.79 0.50 4.90
C ASP A 134 -6.02 -0.28 5.37
N GLY A 135 -6.04 -1.59 5.16
CA GLY A 135 -7.15 -2.46 5.56
C GLY A 135 -7.48 -2.38 7.05
N SER A 136 -6.49 -2.18 7.93
CA SER A 136 -6.72 -2.02 9.36
C SER A 136 -7.46 -0.73 9.70
N VAL A 137 -7.18 0.35 8.99
CA VAL A 137 -7.88 1.64 9.13
C VAL A 137 -9.32 1.51 8.66
N VAL A 138 -9.53 0.86 7.51
CA VAL A 138 -10.87 0.59 6.96
C VAL A 138 -11.70 -0.24 7.94
N SER A 139 -11.13 -1.33 8.43
CA SER A 139 -11.76 -2.22 9.40
C SER A 139 -12.20 -1.47 10.66
N GLN A 140 -11.30 -0.65 11.20
CA GLN A 140 -11.58 0.15 12.39
C GLN A 140 -12.74 1.13 12.15
N LEU A 141 -12.75 1.80 11.02
CA LEU A 141 -13.81 2.76 10.68
C LEU A 141 -15.17 2.06 10.53
N VAL A 142 -15.20 0.91 9.85
CA VAL A 142 -16.44 0.11 9.71
C VAL A 142 -16.95 -0.33 11.08
N LYS A 143 -16.08 -0.82 11.96
CA LYS A 143 -16.44 -1.22 13.31
C LYS A 143 -17.04 -0.04 14.10
N GLU A 144 -16.43 1.12 14.04
CA GLU A 144 -16.92 2.32 14.73
C GLU A 144 -18.32 2.71 14.25
N LYS A 145 -18.58 2.61 12.95
CA LYS A 145 -19.87 2.99 12.38
C LYS A 145 -20.98 1.96 12.62
N LEU A 146 -20.62 0.69 12.83
CA LEU A 146 -21.58 -0.40 13.09
C LEU A 146 -21.79 -0.70 14.59
N ALA A 147 -20.98 -0.10 15.42
CA ALA A 147 -21.08 -0.31 16.87
C ALA A 147 -22.36 0.31 17.46
#